data_ce7604c18cb68a2028b443a6fdba8fd9
#
_entry.id   ce7604c18cb68a2028b443a6fdba8fd9
#
_cell.length_a   1.000
_cell.length_b   1.000
_cell.length_c   1.000
_cell.angle_alpha   90.00
_cell.angle_beta   90.00
_cell.angle_gamma   90.00
#
_symmetry.space_group_name_H-M   'P 1'
#
loop_
_entity.id
_entity.type
_entity.pdbx_description
1 polymer ?
#
loop_
_entity_poly.entity_id
_entity_poly.type
_entity_poly.pdbx_seq_one_letter_code
_entity_poly.pdbx_strand_id
1 'polypeptide(L)'
;MVKRYFISKQERVMYRKIYQILEETGKVKTAMVLNGNHKGEKCLIKENHCLSSDENTADFWKKYEVDLAECQETKVVHMGDVDFFVEIYVKNPQLIIFGGGHVSQPVAKIGKMLGFHVTVMDDREDFVTSERFPDADRLIKGSYDKLSDKIPAYENAYYVIVTRGHLGDSACARQILRRPYTYLGMIGSKNKVKLTRE
;
A
#
# COMPACT_ATOMS: atom_id res chain seq x y z
N MET A 1 9.94 -25.11 -24.04
CA MET A 1 8.51 -25.47 -23.90
C MET A 1 7.90 -24.64 -22.79
N VAL A 2 7.16 -23.59 -23.15
CA VAL A 2 6.54 -22.68 -22.14
C VAL A 2 5.25 -23.33 -21.66
N LYS A 3 5.22 -23.82 -20.41
CA LYS A 3 3.97 -24.29 -19.79
C LYS A 3 3.05 -23.08 -19.57
N ARG A 4 1.97 -23.00 -20.35
CA ARG A 4 0.89 -22.05 -20.06
C ARG A 4 0.13 -22.55 -18.83
N TYR A 5 0.26 -21.86 -17.73
CA TYR A 5 -0.56 -22.09 -16.55
C TYR A 5 -1.90 -21.38 -16.75
N PHE A 6 -2.98 -22.14 -16.82
CA PHE A 6 -4.33 -21.59 -16.87
C PHE A 6 -4.83 -21.43 -15.42
N ILE A 7 -5.14 -20.19 -15.05
CA ILE A 7 -5.82 -19.89 -13.78
C ILE A 7 -7.26 -20.38 -13.90
N SER A 8 -7.72 -21.21 -12.98
CA SER A 8 -9.10 -21.73 -12.93
C SER A 8 -10.13 -20.58 -12.77
N LYS A 9 -11.38 -20.88 -13.11
CA LYS A 9 -12.48 -19.89 -12.92
C LYS A 9 -12.62 -19.48 -11.44
N GLN A 10 -12.47 -20.44 -10.53
CA GLN A 10 -12.55 -20.21 -9.07
C GLN A 10 -11.39 -19.33 -8.59
N GLU A 11 -10.17 -19.58 -9.04
CA GLU A 11 -9.02 -18.74 -8.70
C GLU A 11 -9.19 -17.30 -9.22
N ARG A 12 -9.73 -17.11 -10.42
CA ARG A 12 -10.01 -15.76 -10.95
C ARG A 12 -10.99 -15.00 -10.07
N VAL A 13 -12.03 -15.66 -9.56
CA VAL A 13 -12.99 -15.04 -8.65
C VAL A 13 -12.32 -14.66 -7.34
N MET A 14 -11.48 -15.52 -6.79
CA MET A 14 -10.74 -15.24 -5.55
C MET A 14 -9.78 -14.05 -5.72
N TYR A 15 -8.99 -14.00 -6.80
CA TYR A 15 -8.08 -12.87 -7.05
C TYR A 15 -8.81 -11.54 -7.25
N ARG A 16 -10.01 -11.55 -7.86
CA ARG A 16 -10.85 -10.34 -7.92
C ARG A 16 -11.28 -9.88 -6.53
N LYS A 17 -11.69 -10.79 -5.66
CA LYS A 17 -12.06 -10.46 -4.27
C LYS A 17 -10.85 -9.94 -3.48
N ILE A 18 -9.68 -10.57 -3.63
CA ILE A 18 -8.43 -10.10 -3.04
C ILE A 18 -8.17 -8.65 -3.46
N TYR A 19 -8.23 -8.36 -4.77
CA TYR A 19 -8.01 -7.01 -5.29
C TYR A 19 -9.02 -6.00 -4.72
N GLN A 20 -10.31 -6.32 -4.70
CA GLN A 20 -11.34 -5.45 -4.15
C GLN A 20 -11.10 -5.13 -2.67
N ILE A 21 -10.84 -6.15 -1.85
CA ILE A 21 -10.57 -5.95 -0.42
C ILE A 21 -9.28 -5.16 -0.22
N LEU A 22 -8.24 -5.44 -1.00
CA LEU A 22 -6.98 -4.72 -0.94
C LEU A 22 -7.16 -3.23 -1.26
N GLU A 23 -8.02 -2.90 -2.23
CA GLU A 23 -8.36 -1.50 -2.55
C GLU A 23 -9.15 -0.82 -1.42
N GLU A 24 -10.05 -1.53 -0.76
CA GLU A 24 -10.89 -1.01 0.33
C GLU A 24 -10.14 -0.86 1.66
N THR A 25 -9.34 -1.87 2.02
CA THR A 25 -8.76 -2.00 3.37
C THR A 25 -7.23 -1.82 3.41
N GLY A 26 -6.56 -1.80 2.25
CA GLY A 26 -5.11 -1.72 2.15
C GLY A 26 -4.36 -3.01 2.50
N LYS A 27 -5.05 -4.03 3.02
CA LYS A 27 -4.46 -5.31 3.44
C LYS A 27 -5.47 -6.44 3.29
N VAL A 28 -5.01 -7.61 2.84
CA VAL A 28 -5.82 -8.83 2.81
C VAL A 28 -4.94 -10.04 3.08
N LYS A 29 -5.49 -11.04 3.74
CA LYS A 29 -4.80 -12.31 4.01
C LYS A 29 -5.48 -13.44 3.25
N THR A 30 -4.70 -14.43 2.85
CA THR A 30 -5.19 -15.71 2.35
C THR A 30 -4.50 -16.84 3.10
N ALA A 31 -5.13 -17.99 3.15
CA ALA A 31 -4.48 -19.22 3.58
C ALA A 31 -4.68 -20.32 2.54
N MET A 32 -3.65 -21.15 2.36
CA MET A 32 -3.68 -22.33 1.49
C MET A 32 -3.25 -23.54 2.30
N VAL A 33 -3.99 -24.64 2.17
CA VAL A 33 -3.64 -25.92 2.79
C VAL A 33 -2.52 -26.59 2.01
N LEU A 34 -1.45 -26.99 2.70
CA LEU A 34 -0.26 -27.60 2.09
C LEU A 34 -0.25 -29.12 2.10
N ASN A 35 -1.00 -29.76 3.01
CA ASN A 35 -1.01 -31.22 3.16
C ASN A 35 -2.41 -31.77 3.47
N GLY A 36 -2.54 -33.09 3.58
CA GLY A 36 -3.79 -33.76 3.93
C GLY A 36 -4.89 -33.73 2.86
N ASN A 37 -6.10 -34.06 3.25
CA ASN A 37 -7.25 -34.22 2.34
C ASN A 37 -7.70 -32.92 1.66
N HIS A 38 -7.42 -31.77 2.27
CA HIS A 38 -7.76 -30.44 1.78
C HIS A 38 -6.60 -29.74 1.07
N LYS A 39 -5.53 -30.47 0.73
CA LYS A 39 -4.36 -29.90 0.07
C LYS A 39 -4.70 -29.12 -1.19
N GLY A 40 -4.21 -27.88 -1.26
CA GLY A 40 -4.40 -26.95 -2.38
C GLY A 40 -5.65 -26.08 -2.25
N GLU A 41 -6.53 -26.35 -1.29
CA GLU A 41 -7.65 -25.47 -0.99
C GLU A 41 -7.19 -24.15 -0.42
N LYS A 42 -7.93 -23.09 -0.73
CA LYS A 42 -7.60 -21.72 -0.35
C LYS A 42 -8.81 -21.03 0.27
N CYS A 43 -8.56 -20.20 1.27
CA CYS A 43 -9.55 -19.25 1.77
C CYS A 43 -8.99 -17.83 1.77
N LEU A 44 -9.90 -16.87 1.75
CA LEU A 44 -9.62 -15.48 1.98
C LEU A 44 -10.02 -15.16 3.43
N ILE A 45 -9.13 -14.50 4.17
CA ILE A 45 -9.36 -14.13 5.57
C ILE A 45 -9.78 -12.66 5.61
N LYS A 46 -11.03 -12.43 6.00
CA LYS A 46 -11.59 -11.09 6.23
C LYS A 46 -11.97 -10.97 7.68
N GLU A 47 -11.42 -9.96 8.35
CA GLU A 47 -11.53 -9.82 9.80
C GLU A 47 -11.02 -11.10 10.49
N ASN A 48 -11.89 -11.87 11.13
CA ASN A 48 -11.55 -13.15 11.78
C ASN A 48 -12.23 -14.35 11.11
N HIS A 49 -12.72 -14.21 9.88
CA HIS A 49 -13.45 -15.27 9.18
C HIS A 49 -12.73 -15.72 7.92
N CYS A 50 -12.70 -17.04 7.72
CA CYS A 50 -12.23 -17.67 6.51
C CYS A 50 -13.36 -17.80 5.49
N LEU A 51 -13.23 -17.09 4.37
CA LEU A 51 -14.17 -17.15 3.25
C LEU A 51 -13.61 -18.12 2.20
N SER A 52 -14.10 -19.36 2.21
CA SER A 52 -13.78 -20.35 1.18
C SER A 52 -14.61 -20.13 -0.09
N SER A 53 -14.09 -20.55 -1.23
CA SER A 53 -14.83 -20.63 -2.48
C SER A 53 -15.70 -21.90 -2.58
N ASP A 54 -15.49 -22.88 -1.70
CA ASP A 54 -16.24 -24.13 -1.61
C ASP A 54 -16.98 -24.20 -0.26
N GLU A 55 -18.31 -24.19 -0.32
CA GLU A 55 -19.18 -24.25 0.87
C GLU A 55 -19.00 -25.54 1.66
N ASN A 56 -18.61 -26.65 1.01
CA ASN A 56 -18.39 -27.91 1.68
C ASN A 56 -17.16 -27.90 2.60
N THR A 57 -16.29 -26.92 2.50
CA THR A 57 -15.09 -26.78 3.34
C THR A 57 -15.24 -25.73 4.44
N ALA A 58 -16.44 -25.15 4.61
CA ALA A 58 -16.70 -24.10 5.59
C ALA A 58 -16.36 -24.55 7.02
N ASP A 59 -16.80 -25.75 7.42
CA ASP A 59 -16.55 -26.29 8.77
C ASP A 59 -15.05 -26.58 9.00
N PHE A 60 -14.35 -27.01 7.96
CA PHE A 60 -12.89 -27.19 8.03
C PHE A 60 -12.20 -25.86 8.32
N TRP A 61 -12.50 -24.79 7.56
CA TRP A 61 -11.88 -23.48 7.73
C TRP A 61 -12.25 -22.83 9.07
N LYS A 62 -13.48 -23.00 9.53
CA LYS A 62 -13.97 -22.46 10.79
C LYS A 62 -13.13 -22.93 12.00
N LYS A 63 -12.60 -24.14 11.94
CA LYS A 63 -11.72 -24.71 12.98
C LYS A 63 -10.43 -23.91 13.17
N TYR A 64 -9.92 -23.29 12.11
CA TYR A 64 -8.61 -22.64 12.08
C TYR A 64 -8.67 -21.13 11.89
N GLU A 65 -9.86 -20.56 11.68
CA GLU A 65 -10.00 -19.16 11.25
C GLU A 65 -9.42 -18.14 12.24
N VAL A 66 -9.52 -18.38 13.54
CA VAL A 66 -8.99 -17.47 14.57
C VAL A 66 -7.47 -17.44 14.52
N ASP A 67 -6.83 -18.60 14.57
CA ASP A 67 -5.36 -18.69 14.58
C ASP A 67 -4.76 -18.18 13.26
N LEU A 68 -5.42 -18.46 12.13
CA LEU A 68 -4.99 -17.93 10.82
C LEU A 68 -5.15 -16.40 10.73
N ALA A 69 -6.20 -15.85 11.33
CA ALA A 69 -6.42 -14.40 11.35
C ALA A 69 -5.39 -13.66 12.21
N GLU A 70 -4.87 -14.28 13.27
CA GLU A 70 -3.83 -13.71 14.12
C GLU A 70 -2.44 -13.63 13.46
N CYS A 71 -2.21 -14.36 12.36
CA CYS A 71 -0.94 -14.31 11.63
C CYS A 71 -0.66 -12.89 11.13
N GLN A 72 0.53 -12.36 11.44
CA GLN A 72 0.97 -11.02 11.03
C GLN A 72 2.03 -11.02 9.93
N GLU A 73 2.51 -12.19 9.52
CA GLU A 73 3.56 -12.36 8.54
C GLU A 73 3.18 -13.43 7.50
N THR A 74 3.69 -13.29 6.28
CA THR A 74 3.62 -14.35 5.28
C THR A 74 4.54 -15.48 5.69
N LYS A 75 3.95 -16.64 6.02
CA LYS A 75 4.69 -17.82 6.50
C LYS A 75 3.90 -19.12 6.39
N VAL A 76 4.62 -20.22 6.55
CA VAL A 76 3.99 -21.52 6.82
C VAL A 76 3.65 -21.63 8.29
N VAL A 77 2.45 -22.10 8.61
CA VAL A 77 1.94 -22.32 9.95
C VAL A 77 1.52 -23.77 10.10
N HIS A 78 1.96 -24.41 11.18
CA HIS A 78 1.64 -25.80 11.50
C HIS A 78 0.54 -25.82 12.58
N MET A 79 -0.60 -26.45 12.29
CA MET A 79 -1.75 -26.53 13.21
C MET A 79 -2.22 -27.99 13.30
N GLY A 80 -1.70 -28.73 14.28
CA GLY A 80 -1.90 -30.16 14.39
C GLY A 80 -1.31 -30.89 13.19
N ASP A 81 -2.13 -31.65 12.48
CA ASP A 81 -1.69 -32.44 11.30
C ASP A 81 -1.82 -31.65 9.97
N VAL A 82 -2.22 -30.36 10.05
CA VAL A 82 -2.46 -29.53 8.86
C VAL A 82 -1.47 -28.39 8.80
N ASP A 83 -0.82 -28.25 7.64
CA ASP A 83 0.08 -27.16 7.32
C ASP A 83 -0.62 -26.14 6.42
N PHE A 84 -0.50 -24.87 6.77
CA PHE A 84 -1.05 -23.76 6.00
C PHE A 84 0.06 -22.84 5.52
N PHE A 85 -0.05 -22.36 4.29
CA PHE A 85 0.69 -21.19 3.83
C PHE A 85 -0.21 -19.97 3.97
N VAL A 86 0.11 -19.11 4.92
CA VAL A 86 -0.56 -17.83 5.08
C VAL A 86 0.18 -16.79 4.27
N GLU A 87 -0.54 -16.10 3.40
CA GLU A 87 0.00 -15.04 2.57
C GLU A 87 -0.73 -13.72 2.85
N ILE A 88 0.06 -12.67 3.08
CA ILE A 88 -0.45 -11.33 3.39
C ILE A 88 -0.15 -10.41 2.22
N TYR A 89 -1.21 -9.94 1.59
CA TYR A 89 -1.14 -8.90 0.56
C TYR A 89 -1.34 -7.55 1.22
N VAL A 90 -0.47 -6.62 0.88
CA VAL A 90 -0.58 -5.21 1.28
C VAL A 90 -0.56 -4.34 0.05
N LYS A 91 -1.33 -3.28 0.06
CA LYS A 91 -1.29 -2.28 -1.00
C LYS A 91 0.10 -1.65 -1.01
N ASN A 92 0.64 -1.39 -2.19
CA ASN A 92 1.93 -0.73 -2.33
C ASN A 92 1.93 0.56 -1.50
N PRO A 93 2.97 0.79 -0.69
CA PRO A 93 3.05 2.01 0.10
C PRO A 93 3.05 3.24 -0.81
N GLN A 94 2.41 4.30 -0.36
CA GLN A 94 2.25 5.53 -1.12
C GLN A 94 3.37 6.50 -0.76
N LEU A 95 4.24 6.85 -1.71
CA LEU A 95 5.22 7.91 -1.56
C LEU A 95 4.69 9.18 -2.22
N ILE A 96 4.35 10.16 -1.41
CA ILE A 96 3.84 11.44 -1.87
C ILE A 96 4.92 12.51 -1.65
N ILE A 97 5.40 13.09 -2.72
CA ILE A 97 6.47 14.10 -2.71
C ILE A 97 5.86 15.45 -3.04
N PHE A 98 5.95 16.39 -2.12
CA PHE A 98 5.55 17.78 -2.31
C PHE A 98 6.76 18.62 -2.71
N GLY A 99 6.74 19.11 -3.94
CA GLY A 99 7.81 19.83 -4.63
C GLY A 99 8.45 19.00 -5.75
N GLY A 100 8.46 19.53 -6.97
CA GLY A 100 9.05 18.91 -8.16
C GLY A 100 10.49 19.33 -8.46
N GLY A 101 11.24 19.78 -7.44
CA GLY A 101 12.62 20.25 -7.57
C GLY A 101 13.64 19.14 -7.84
N HIS A 102 14.93 19.51 -7.84
CA HIS A 102 16.03 18.57 -8.14
C HIS A 102 16.13 17.42 -7.13
N VAL A 103 15.83 17.65 -5.84
CA VAL A 103 15.86 16.63 -4.80
C VAL A 103 14.76 15.59 -4.99
N SER A 104 13.61 16.01 -5.50
CA SER A 104 12.45 15.12 -5.69
C SER A 104 12.70 14.05 -6.76
N GLN A 105 13.48 14.34 -7.78
CA GLN A 105 13.74 13.40 -8.87
C GLN A 105 14.44 12.12 -8.40
N PRO A 106 15.59 12.16 -7.72
CA PRO A 106 16.20 10.95 -7.19
C PRO A 106 15.35 10.26 -6.11
N VAL A 107 14.62 11.01 -5.29
CA VAL A 107 13.70 10.44 -4.28
C VAL A 107 12.59 9.66 -4.97
N ALA A 108 11.96 10.20 -6.01
CA ALA A 108 10.93 9.51 -6.78
C ALA A 108 11.46 8.23 -7.43
N LYS A 109 12.64 8.30 -8.06
CA LYS A 109 13.29 7.15 -8.69
C LYS A 109 13.59 6.04 -7.69
N ILE A 110 14.20 6.36 -6.55
CA ILE A 110 14.50 5.39 -5.50
C ILE A 110 13.21 4.81 -4.92
N GLY A 111 12.21 5.66 -4.64
CA GLY A 111 10.89 5.20 -4.18
C GLY A 111 10.27 4.18 -5.14
N LYS A 112 10.36 4.43 -6.44
CA LYS A 112 9.87 3.49 -7.45
C LYS A 112 10.62 2.16 -7.45
N MET A 113 11.95 2.21 -7.34
CA MET A 113 12.80 1.00 -7.22
C MET A 113 12.47 0.17 -5.99
N LEU A 114 12.02 0.80 -4.91
CA LEU A 114 11.59 0.15 -3.66
C LEU A 114 10.13 -0.32 -3.69
N GLY A 115 9.42 -0.16 -4.80
CA GLY A 115 8.04 -0.64 -4.97
C GLY A 115 6.96 0.31 -4.45
N PHE A 116 7.29 1.57 -4.17
CA PHE A 116 6.28 2.57 -3.83
C PHE A 116 5.42 2.96 -5.04
N HIS A 117 4.14 3.27 -4.76
CA HIS A 117 3.35 4.07 -5.68
C HIS A 117 3.72 5.54 -5.49
N VAL A 118 4.37 6.12 -6.48
CA VAL A 118 5.00 7.46 -6.38
C VAL A 118 4.08 8.53 -6.96
N THR A 119 3.72 9.49 -6.12
CA THR A 119 3.00 10.71 -6.52
C THR A 119 3.91 11.93 -6.31
N VAL A 120 4.04 12.78 -7.31
CA VAL A 120 4.76 14.06 -7.19
C VAL A 120 3.77 15.21 -7.40
N MET A 121 3.81 16.20 -6.52
CA MET A 121 2.96 17.39 -6.59
C MET A 121 3.78 18.67 -6.50
N ASP A 122 3.53 19.63 -7.39
CA ASP A 122 4.10 21.00 -7.35
C ASP A 122 3.04 22.00 -7.80
N ASP A 123 3.15 23.23 -7.34
CA ASP A 123 2.27 24.34 -7.76
C ASP A 123 2.61 24.88 -9.15
N ARG A 124 3.78 24.53 -9.68
CA ARG A 124 4.28 24.90 -11.01
C ARG A 124 4.16 23.75 -11.99
N GLU A 125 3.57 24.00 -13.14
CA GLU A 125 3.33 23.00 -14.19
C GLU A 125 4.62 22.37 -14.72
N ASP A 126 5.62 23.20 -15.02
CA ASP A 126 6.91 22.76 -15.57
C ASP A 126 7.73 21.89 -14.62
N PHE A 127 7.29 21.73 -13.37
CA PHE A 127 7.95 20.94 -12.35
C PHE A 127 7.30 19.58 -12.11
N VAL A 128 6.14 19.28 -12.74
CA VAL A 128 5.42 18.01 -12.63
C VAL A 128 5.15 17.43 -14.01
N THR A 129 6.22 17.21 -14.77
CA THR A 129 6.14 16.65 -16.12
C THR A 129 6.69 15.22 -16.18
N SER A 130 6.25 14.42 -17.15
CA SER A 130 6.72 13.06 -17.37
C SER A 130 8.21 13.00 -17.74
N GLU A 131 8.73 14.04 -18.37
CA GLU A 131 10.17 14.13 -18.69
C GLU A 131 11.03 14.26 -17.43
N ARG A 132 10.53 14.96 -16.42
CA ARG A 132 11.21 15.14 -15.12
C ARG A 132 11.06 13.93 -14.21
N PHE A 133 9.92 13.26 -14.27
CA PHE A 133 9.54 12.15 -13.42
C PHE A 133 9.00 10.97 -14.25
N PRO A 134 9.82 10.34 -15.09
CA PRO A 134 9.38 9.27 -15.98
C PRO A 134 8.86 8.03 -15.24
N ASP A 135 9.30 7.82 -14.01
CA ASP A 135 8.96 6.65 -13.20
C ASP A 135 7.80 6.92 -12.22
N ALA A 136 7.30 8.16 -12.12
CA ALA A 136 6.21 8.48 -11.20
C ALA A 136 4.85 7.93 -11.72
N ASP A 137 4.05 7.37 -10.82
CA ASP A 137 2.73 6.84 -11.15
C ASP A 137 1.70 7.95 -11.32
N ARG A 138 1.90 9.08 -10.61
CA ARG A 138 0.99 10.20 -10.66
C ARG A 138 1.71 11.54 -10.52
N LEU A 139 1.36 12.48 -11.40
CA LEU A 139 1.85 13.85 -11.38
C LEU A 139 0.68 14.81 -11.13
N ILE A 140 0.82 15.70 -10.18
CA ILE A 140 -0.25 16.62 -9.77
C ILE A 140 0.26 18.05 -9.80
N LYS A 141 -0.32 18.87 -10.67
CA LYS A 141 -0.21 20.33 -10.57
C LYS A 141 -1.25 20.85 -9.59
N GLY A 142 -0.84 21.68 -8.65
CA GLY A 142 -1.79 22.36 -7.78
C GLY A 142 -1.22 23.02 -6.55
N SER A 143 -2.01 23.94 -5.98
CA SER A 143 -1.70 24.59 -4.71
C SER A 143 -1.64 23.59 -3.56
N TYR A 144 -0.78 23.88 -2.59
CA TYR A 144 -0.64 23.09 -1.37
C TYR A 144 -1.70 23.41 -0.30
N ASP A 145 -2.63 24.33 -0.55
CA ASP A 145 -3.59 24.80 0.46
C ASP A 145 -4.71 23.79 0.73
N LYS A 146 -5.06 22.96 -0.26
CA LYS A 146 -6.13 21.96 -0.18
C LYS A 146 -5.67 20.61 -0.70
N LEU A 147 -4.87 19.89 0.09
CA LEU A 147 -4.35 18.60 -0.30
C LEU A 147 -5.45 17.51 -0.36
N SER A 148 -6.50 17.64 0.47
CA SER A 148 -7.63 16.69 0.50
C SER A 148 -8.34 16.56 -0.84
N ASP A 149 -8.41 17.62 -1.62
CA ASP A 149 -9.11 17.63 -2.90
C ASP A 149 -8.33 16.87 -4.00
N LYS A 150 -7.05 16.63 -3.77
CA LYS A 150 -6.13 16.09 -4.78
C LYS A 150 -5.50 14.76 -4.39
N ILE A 151 -5.28 14.55 -3.11
CA ILE A 151 -4.59 13.39 -2.56
C ILE A 151 -5.47 12.73 -1.50
N PRO A 152 -5.97 11.52 -1.76
CA PRO A 152 -6.68 10.74 -0.75
C PRO A 152 -5.84 10.51 0.50
N ALA A 153 -6.48 10.24 1.62
CA ALA A 153 -5.79 9.79 2.82
C ALA A 153 -5.45 8.31 2.67
N TYR A 154 -4.20 7.95 2.96
CA TYR A 154 -3.72 6.57 2.94
C TYR A 154 -3.03 6.27 4.27
N GLU A 155 -3.36 5.15 4.89
CA GLU A 155 -2.72 4.75 6.15
C GLU A 155 -1.23 4.38 5.97
N ASN A 156 -0.87 3.85 4.81
CA ASN A 156 0.49 3.49 4.43
C ASN A 156 1.21 4.59 3.64
N ALA A 157 0.89 5.86 3.91
CA ALA A 157 1.50 6.99 3.22
C ALA A 157 2.83 7.40 3.84
N TYR A 158 3.77 7.68 2.96
CA TYR A 158 5.08 8.28 3.24
C TYR A 158 5.12 9.65 2.56
N TYR A 159 5.13 10.70 3.34
CA TYR A 159 5.14 12.07 2.83
C TYR A 159 6.54 12.66 2.90
N VAL A 160 6.98 13.26 1.81
CA VAL A 160 8.25 13.98 1.70
C VAL A 160 7.97 15.41 1.26
N ILE A 161 8.30 16.37 2.12
CA ILE A 161 8.09 17.80 1.85
C ILE A 161 9.43 18.43 1.47
N VAL A 162 9.53 18.86 0.21
CA VAL A 162 10.72 19.48 -0.38
C VAL A 162 10.32 20.64 -1.28
N THR A 163 9.32 21.43 -0.84
CA THR A 163 8.82 22.57 -1.62
C THR A 163 9.82 23.72 -1.67
N ARG A 164 9.57 24.66 -2.58
CA ARG A 164 10.37 25.87 -2.72
C ARG A 164 10.02 26.93 -1.68
N GLY A 165 10.21 26.72 -0.42
CA GLY A 165 9.99 27.76 0.56
C GLY A 165 9.20 27.29 1.77
N HIS A 166 9.31 28.05 2.85
CA HIS A 166 8.71 27.70 4.15
C HIS A 166 7.17 27.72 4.16
N LEU A 167 6.54 28.56 3.35
CA LEU A 167 5.08 28.67 3.29
C LEU A 167 4.46 27.38 2.72
N GLY A 168 5.00 26.86 1.61
CA GLY A 168 4.55 25.60 1.02
C GLY A 168 4.78 24.41 1.97
N ASP A 169 5.95 24.37 2.62
CA ASP A 169 6.26 23.31 3.57
C ASP A 169 5.30 23.31 4.76
N SER A 170 5.04 24.49 5.35
CA SER A 170 4.11 24.64 6.48
C SER A 170 2.66 24.31 6.08
N ALA A 171 2.23 24.72 4.89
CA ALA A 171 0.89 24.40 4.38
C ALA A 171 0.72 22.88 4.21
N CYS A 172 1.71 22.18 3.66
CA CYS A 172 1.71 20.73 3.54
C CYS A 172 1.71 20.05 4.92
N ALA A 173 2.66 20.40 5.80
CA ALA A 173 2.83 19.77 7.10
C ALA A 173 1.56 19.86 7.96
N ARG A 174 0.93 21.03 8.06
CA ARG A 174 -0.32 21.24 8.84
C ARG A 174 -1.47 20.35 8.39
N GLN A 175 -1.58 20.07 7.10
CA GLN A 175 -2.65 19.24 6.57
C GLN A 175 -2.33 17.75 6.72
N ILE A 176 -1.04 17.35 6.57
CA ILE A 176 -0.63 15.96 6.70
C ILE A 176 -0.71 15.49 8.14
N LEU A 177 -0.33 16.33 9.12
CA LEU A 177 -0.42 16.00 10.55
C LEU A 177 -1.87 15.73 11.04
N ARG A 178 -2.88 16.03 10.23
CA ARG A 178 -4.30 15.72 10.49
C ARG A 178 -4.82 14.49 9.76
N ARG A 179 -3.93 13.73 9.12
CA ARG A 179 -4.25 12.54 8.32
C ARG A 179 -3.49 11.33 8.85
N PRO A 180 -3.91 10.11 8.55
CA PRO A 180 -3.06 8.95 8.75
C PRO A 180 -1.80 9.04 7.88
N TYR A 181 -0.67 8.63 8.42
CA TYR A 181 0.60 8.49 7.70
C TYR A 181 1.53 7.53 8.43
N THR A 182 2.38 6.85 7.68
CA THR A 182 3.46 6.02 8.22
C THR A 182 4.72 6.86 8.46
N TYR A 183 4.99 7.83 7.58
CA TYR A 183 6.17 8.67 7.66
C TYR A 183 5.88 10.09 7.13
N LEU A 184 6.45 11.08 7.80
CA LEU A 184 6.47 12.46 7.35
C LEU A 184 7.88 13.03 7.50
N GLY A 185 8.55 13.28 6.37
CA GLY A 185 9.86 13.92 6.30
C GLY A 185 9.79 15.29 5.64
N MET A 186 10.53 16.25 6.18
CA MET A 186 10.68 17.58 5.60
C MET A 186 12.15 17.96 5.52
N ILE A 187 12.59 18.39 4.36
CA ILE A 187 13.94 18.95 4.19
C ILE A 187 13.91 20.45 4.45
N GLY A 188 14.70 20.89 5.41
CA GLY A 188 14.80 22.29 5.74
C GLY A 188 16.09 22.65 6.46
N SER A 189 16.54 23.92 6.34
CA SER A 189 17.57 24.47 7.20
C SER A 189 17.11 24.51 8.65
N LYS A 190 18.04 24.63 9.62
CA LYS A 190 17.71 24.76 11.05
C LYS A 190 16.68 25.87 11.30
N ASN A 191 16.78 26.99 10.61
CA ASN A 191 15.83 28.10 10.71
C ASN A 191 14.43 27.72 10.17
N LYS A 192 14.39 26.98 9.06
CA LYS A 192 13.14 26.52 8.44
C LYS A 192 12.38 25.54 9.34
N VAL A 193 13.10 24.61 9.96
CA VAL A 193 12.53 23.65 10.92
C VAL A 193 11.99 24.38 12.17
N LYS A 194 12.69 25.39 12.68
CA LYS A 194 12.23 26.20 13.81
C LYS A 194 10.91 26.92 13.51
N LEU A 195 10.82 27.61 12.36
CA LEU A 195 9.61 28.32 11.92
C LEU A 195 8.40 27.41 11.63
N THR A 196 8.62 26.13 11.38
CA THR A 196 7.51 25.19 11.12
C THR A 196 6.98 24.54 12.41
N ARG A 197 7.76 24.61 13.51
CA ARG A 197 7.35 24.08 14.82
C ARG A 197 6.56 25.09 15.67
N GLU A 198 6.63 26.36 15.35
CA GLU A 198 5.82 27.45 15.90
C GLU A 198 4.48 27.56 15.13
#